data_ec40e3c91c7e2274189837c91fed50cb
#
_entry.id   ec40e3c91c7e2274189837c91fed50cb
#
_cell.length_a   1.000
_cell.length_b   1.000
_cell.length_c   1.000
_cell.angle_alpha   90.00
_cell.angle_beta   90.00
_cell.angle_gamma   90.00
#
_symmetry.space_group_name_H-M   'P 1'
#
loop_
_entity.id
_entity.type
_entity.pdbx_description
1 polymer ?
#
loop_
_entity_poly.entity_id
_entity_poly.type
_entity_poly.pdbx_seq_one_letter_code
_entity_poly.pdbx_strand_id
1 'polypeptide(L)'
;HGSFLKGDVPAPEEISPTCLLYTSVLQAQATAPVEVEAAAVLPCFWVYQQVGRQIIARQQGSGNPYAQWIETYADPSFTEATSQAIGICDALAEKTGPETRRRMTDIFLRCTKMEWLFWDSAWYLESWKI
;
A
#
# COMPACT_ATOMS: atom_id res chain seq x y z
N HIS A 1 -1.00 -5.96 -17.06
CA HIS A 1 0.34 -5.79 -16.52
C HIS A 1 1.40 -5.57 -17.59
N GLY A 2 1.37 -6.29 -18.74
CA GLY A 2 2.32 -6.12 -19.83
C GLY A 2 2.11 -4.88 -20.71
N SER A 3 0.99 -4.15 -20.56
CA SER A 3 0.66 -3.01 -21.41
C SER A 3 1.52 -1.76 -21.16
N PHE A 4 2.14 -1.63 -19.98
CA PHE A 4 3.03 -0.52 -19.65
C PHE A 4 4.46 -0.73 -20.10
N LEU A 5 4.86 -1.97 -20.26
CA LEU A 5 6.22 -2.38 -20.59
C LEU A 5 6.16 -3.11 -21.92
N LYS A 6 6.02 -2.35 -23.00
CA LYS A 6 6.00 -2.95 -24.33
C LYS A 6 7.31 -3.72 -24.60
N GLY A 7 7.18 -5.02 -24.66
CA GLY A 7 8.02 -5.92 -25.43
C GLY A 7 9.15 -6.61 -24.71
N ASP A 8 9.84 -6.06 -23.72
CA ASP A 8 11.16 -6.58 -23.37
C ASP A 8 11.39 -6.93 -21.89
N VAL A 9 10.39 -6.75 -21.03
CA VAL A 9 10.50 -7.21 -19.63
C VAL A 9 9.76 -8.54 -19.51
N PRO A 10 10.46 -9.66 -19.29
CA PRO A 10 9.82 -10.94 -19.05
C PRO A 10 8.95 -10.81 -17.77
N ALA A 11 7.75 -11.42 -17.80
CA ALA A 11 6.95 -11.56 -16.59
C ALA A 11 7.79 -12.28 -15.55
N PRO A 12 7.77 -11.83 -14.27
CA PRO A 12 8.47 -12.52 -13.21
C PRO A 12 7.94 -13.94 -13.09
N GLU A 13 8.85 -14.92 -13.08
CA GLU A 13 8.49 -16.35 -12.98
C GLU A 13 7.97 -16.71 -11.59
N GLU A 14 8.35 -15.98 -10.57
CA GLU A 14 7.89 -16.17 -9.19
C GLU A 14 7.75 -14.85 -8.43
N ILE A 15 6.87 -14.88 -7.42
CA ILE A 15 6.70 -13.76 -6.51
C ILE A 15 7.98 -13.51 -5.70
N SER A 16 8.38 -12.26 -5.52
CA SER A 16 9.54 -11.90 -4.71
C SER A 16 9.33 -12.24 -3.23
N PRO A 17 10.42 -12.44 -2.45
CA PRO A 17 10.32 -12.71 -1.01
C PRO A 17 9.49 -11.66 -0.25
N THR A 18 9.71 -10.38 -0.51
CA THR A 18 8.97 -9.29 0.15
C THR A 18 7.49 -9.30 -0.23
N CYS A 19 7.16 -9.50 -1.51
CA CYS A 19 5.75 -9.59 -1.93
C CYS A 19 5.05 -10.79 -1.32
N LEU A 20 5.72 -11.93 -1.23
CA LEU A 20 5.19 -13.11 -0.55
C LEU A 20 4.96 -12.83 0.94
N LEU A 21 5.92 -12.19 1.61
CA LEU A 21 5.80 -11.82 3.02
C LEU A 21 4.60 -10.89 3.24
N TYR A 22 4.50 -9.82 2.48
CA TYR A 22 3.42 -8.85 2.65
C TYR A 22 2.05 -9.47 2.36
N THR A 23 1.93 -10.20 1.26
CA THR A 23 0.69 -10.93 0.91
C THR A 23 0.30 -11.90 2.02
N SER A 24 1.25 -12.63 2.60
CA SER A 24 1.01 -13.56 3.70
C SER A 24 0.56 -12.84 4.97
N VAL A 25 1.13 -11.69 5.28
CA VAL A 25 0.69 -10.84 6.42
C VAL A 25 -0.75 -10.40 6.25
N LEU A 26 -1.13 -9.94 5.06
CA LEU A 26 -2.51 -9.52 4.77
C LEU A 26 -3.48 -10.70 4.83
N GLN A 27 -3.13 -11.84 4.24
CA GLN A 27 -3.95 -13.05 4.27
C GLN A 27 -4.15 -13.60 5.68
N ALA A 28 -3.15 -13.49 6.54
CA ALA A 28 -3.25 -13.89 7.94
C ALA A 28 -4.32 -13.10 8.72
N GLN A 29 -4.69 -11.92 8.26
CA GLN A 29 -5.74 -11.10 8.90
C GLN A 29 -7.16 -11.54 8.52
N ALA A 30 -7.34 -12.43 7.54
CA ALA A 30 -8.67 -12.91 7.12
C ALA A 30 -9.46 -13.59 8.25
N THR A 31 -8.79 -14.10 9.27
CA THR A 31 -9.39 -14.71 10.47
C THR A 31 -9.33 -13.80 11.70
N ALA A 32 -8.79 -12.59 11.57
CA ALA A 32 -8.75 -11.60 12.62
C ALA A 32 -10.10 -10.86 12.75
N PRO A 33 -10.36 -10.14 13.85
CA PRO A 33 -11.48 -9.21 13.92
C PRO A 33 -11.47 -8.22 12.74
N VAL A 34 -12.64 -7.85 12.23
CA VAL A 34 -12.79 -6.95 11.07
C VAL A 34 -12.08 -5.61 11.28
N GLU A 35 -11.99 -5.12 12.52
CA GLU A 35 -11.28 -3.91 12.90
C GLU A 35 -9.78 -4.03 12.58
N VAL A 36 -9.19 -5.17 12.87
CA VAL A 36 -7.78 -5.46 12.64
C VAL A 36 -7.51 -5.64 11.13
N GLU A 37 -8.40 -6.34 10.44
CA GLU A 37 -8.35 -6.52 8.99
C GLU A 37 -8.42 -5.17 8.26
N ALA A 38 -9.35 -4.30 8.64
CA ALA A 38 -9.48 -2.95 8.08
C ALA A 38 -8.21 -2.11 8.29
N ALA A 39 -7.63 -2.16 9.48
CA ALA A 39 -6.39 -1.46 9.80
C ALA A 39 -5.19 -1.99 9.00
N ALA A 40 -5.17 -3.28 8.66
CA ALA A 40 -4.11 -3.90 7.88
C ALA A 40 -4.08 -3.41 6.42
N VAL A 41 -5.23 -3.14 5.82
CA VAL A 41 -5.32 -2.67 4.43
C VAL A 41 -5.26 -1.15 4.28
N LEU A 42 -5.47 -0.41 5.35
CA LEU A 42 -5.46 1.06 5.32
C LEU A 42 -4.16 1.66 4.76
N PRO A 43 -2.94 1.12 5.03
CA PRO A 43 -1.71 1.63 4.43
C PRO A 43 -1.70 1.62 2.90
N CYS A 44 -2.39 0.67 2.26
CA CYS A 44 -2.50 0.60 0.80
C CYS A 44 -3.19 1.85 0.19
N PHE A 45 -4.01 2.53 0.96
CA PHE A 45 -4.63 3.80 0.57
C PHE A 45 -3.79 4.99 1.04
N TRP A 46 -3.51 5.05 2.31
CA TRP A 46 -2.95 6.23 2.96
C TRP A 46 -1.50 6.50 2.55
N VAL A 47 -0.66 5.47 2.52
CA VAL A 47 0.74 5.63 2.10
C VAL A 47 0.82 6.13 0.65
N TYR A 48 0.05 5.54 -0.25
CA TYR A 48 0.02 5.95 -1.67
C TYR A 48 -0.48 7.38 -1.85
N GLN A 49 -1.50 7.78 -1.11
CA GLN A 49 -1.98 9.16 -1.12
C GLN A 49 -0.89 10.13 -0.67
N GLN A 50 -0.19 9.83 0.41
CA GLN A 50 0.88 10.70 0.93
C GLN A 50 2.06 10.76 -0.03
N VAL A 51 2.50 9.62 -0.57
CA VAL A 51 3.58 9.55 -1.56
C VAL A 51 3.20 10.30 -2.83
N GLY A 52 2.00 10.09 -3.35
CA GLY A 52 1.51 10.81 -4.54
C GLY A 52 1.53 12.32 -4.35
N ARG A 53 1.03 12.81 -3.21
CA ARG A 53 1.07 14.25 -2.88
C ARG A 53 2.49 14.80 -2.79
N GLN A 54 3.41 14.06 -2.19
CA GLN A 54 4.82 14.46 -2.08
C GLN A 54 5.50 14.55 -3.45
N ILE A 55 5.23 13.58 -4.33
CA ILE A 55 5.80 13.57 -5.67
C ILE A 55 5.28 14.78 -6.46
N ILE A 56 3.97 15.04 -6.43
CA ILE A 56 3.37 16.16 -7.12
C ILE A 56 3.96 17.49 -6.62
N ALA A 57 4.09 17.66 -5.30
CA ALA A 57 4.64 18.88 -4.71
C ALA A 57 6.11 19.11 -5.06
N ARG A 58 6.87 18.07 -5.39
CA ARG A 58 8.28 18.14 -5.75
C ARG A 58 8.53 18.09 -7.25
N GLN A 59 7.51 17.90 -8.05
CA GLN A 59 7.63 17.78 -9.49
C GLN A 59 8.09 19.13 -10.09
N GLN A 60 9.21 19.08 -10.85
CA GLN A 60 9.74 20.24 -11.56
C GLN A 60 9.68 19.98 -13.07
N GLY A 61 9.01 20.86 -13.80
CA GLY A 61 8.94 20.80 -15.24
C GLY A 61 7.83 19.90 -15.80
N SER A 62 7.79 19.77 -17.12
CA SER A 62 6.85 18.95 -17.88
C SER A 62 7.54 17.71 -18.47
N GLY A 63 6.78 16.65 -18.76
CA GLY A 63 7.29 15.48 -19.46
C GLY A 63 7.78 14.34 -18.57
N ASN A 64 7.27 14.25 -17.35
CA ASN A 64 7.52 13.09 -16.49
C ASN A 64 6.90 11.82 -17.13
N PRO A 65 7.69 10.76 -17.38
CA PRO A 65 7.19 9.52 -17.99
C PRO A 65 6.16 8.80 -17.11
N TYR A 66 6.09 9.13 -15.83
CA TYR A 66 5.13 8.56 -14.87
C TYR A 66 3.96 9.48 -14.55
N ALA A 67 3.75 10.54 -15.34
CA ALA A 67 2.70 11.54 -15.09
C ALA A 67 1.32 10.91 -14.92
N GLN A 68 0.93 9.98 -15.76
CA GLN A 68 -0.35 9.28 -15.70
C GLN A 68 -0.52 8.48 -14.40
N TRP A 69 0.55 7.83 -13.93
CA TRP A 69 0.55 7.12 -12.66
C TRP A 69 0.38 8.07 -11.48
N ILE A 70 1.10 9.20 -11.51
CA ILE A 70 1.02 10.25 -10.48
C ILE A 70 -0.38 10.86 -10.45
N GLU A 71 -0.98 11.15 -11.59
CA GLU A 71 -2.34 11.69 -11.70
C GLU A 71 -3.39 10.79 -11.06
N THR A 72 -3.23 9.48 -11.11
CA THR A 72 -4.12 8.51 -10.47
C THR A 72 -4.23 8.77 -8.96
N TYR A 73 -3.11 9.06 -8.30
CA TYR A 73 -3.07 9.33 -6.85
C TYR A 73 -3.36 10.78 -6.48
N ALA A 74 -3.33 11.69 -7.48
CA ALA A 74 -3.75 13.08 -7.34
C ALA A 74 -5.26 13.26 -7.52
N ASP A 75 -5.93 12.27 -8.09
CA ASP A 75 -7.36 12.34 -8.39
C ASP A 75 -8.17 12.54 -7.10
N PRO A 76 -9.12 13.50 -7.08
CA PRO A 76 -9.99 13.74 -5.93
C PRO A 76 -10.76 12.48 -5.47
N SER A 77 -11.10 11.58 -6.39
CA SER A 77 -11.78 10.32 -6.06
C SER A 77 -10.92 9.41 -5.21
N PHE A 78 -9.61 9.36 -5.47
CA PHE A 78 -8.68 8.59 -4.64
C PHE A 78 -8.52 9.20 -3.24
N THR A 79 -8.48 10.53 -3.16
CA THR A 79 -8.46 11.25 -1.88
C THR A 79 -9.72 10.97 -1.06
N GLU A 80 -10.87 10.97 -1.70
CA GLU A 80 -12.15 10.66 -1.05
C GLU A 80 -12.19 9.21 -0.57
N ALA A 81 -11.80 8.25 -1.41
CA ALA A 81 -11.71 6.84 -1.03
C ALA A 81 -10.78 6.62 0.18
N THR A 82 -9.65 7.31 0.22
CA THR A 82 -8.72 7.24 1.36
C THR A 82 -9.35 7.82 2.62
N SER A 83 -10.03 8.96 2.52
CA SER A 83 -10.74 9.58 3.65
C SER A 83 -11.85 8.67 4.18
N GLN A 84 -12.58 8.01 3.31
CA GLN A 84 -13.60 7.02 3.69
C GLN A 84 -12.97 5.81 4.41
N ALA A 85 -11.86 5.28 3.90
CA ALA A 85 -11.15 4.18 4.53
C ALA A 85 -10.64 4.53 5.94
N ILE A 86 -10.11 5.74 6.12
CA ILE A 86 -9.71 6.26 7.44
C ILE A 86 -10.94 6.34 8.37
N GLY A 87 -12.03 6.94 7.88
CA GLY A 87 -13.27 7.08 8.65
C GLY A 87 -13.87 5.74 9.08
N ILE A 88 -13.80 4.72 8.24
CA ILE A 88 -14.23 3.36 8.58
C ILE A 88 -13.36 2.80 9.72
N CYS A 89 -12.05 2.91 9.62
CA CYS A 89 -11.14 2.45 10.67
C CYS A 89 -11.38 3.18 11.99
N ASP A 90 -11.58 4.49 11.96
CA ASP A 90 -11.88 5.29 13.16
C ASP A 90 -13.20 4.84 13.80
N ALA A 91 -14.26 4.68 13.02
CA ALA A 91 -15.55 4.23 13.51
C ALA A 91 -15.51 2.81 14.11
N LEU A 92 -14.72 1.92 13.53
CA LEU A 92 -14.49 0.59 14.09
C LEU A 92 -13.69 0.68 15.40
N ALA A 93 -12.67 1.51 15.46
CA ALA A 93 -11.84 1.69 16.64
C ALA A 93 -12.64 2.29 17.82
N GLU A 94 -13.57 3.19 17.56
CA GLU A 94 -14.43 3.78 18.58
C GLU A 94 -15.35 2.76 19.25
N LYS A 95 -15.80 1.76 18.49
CA LYS A 95 -16.75 0.73 18.94
C LYS A 95 -16.10 -0.48 19.59
N THR A 96 -14.77 -0.56 19.57
CA THR A 96 -14.04 -1.72 20.07
C THR A 96 -13.26 -1.42 21.34
N GLY A 97 -12.82 -2.48 22.04
CA GLY A 97 -12.05 -2.36 23.28
C GLY A 97 -10.57 -2.00 23.07
N PRO A 98 -9.87 -1.65 24.15
CA PRO A 98 -8.49 -1.17 24.08
C PRO A 98 -7.52 -2.22 23.53
N GLU A 99 -7.75 -3.50 23.75
CA GLU A 99 -6.90 -4.56 23.22
C GLU A 99 -7.00 -4.64 21.69
N THR A 100 -8.21 -4.62 21.14
CA THR A 100 -8.41 -4.64 19.69
C THR A 100 -7.85 -3.37 19.05
N ARG A 101 -8.01 -2.20 19.68
CA ARG A 101 -7.38 -0.95 19.21
C ARG A 101 -5.85 -1.06 19.15
N ARG A 102 -5.23 -1.66 20.16
CA ARG A 102 -3.79 -1.91 20.13
C ARG A 102 -3.40 -2.80 18.95
N ARG A 103 -4.14 -3.88 18.71
CA ARG A 103 -3.93 -4.76 17.55
C ARG A 103 -4.10 -4.03 16.23
N MET A 104 -5.09 -3.15 16.11
CA MET A 104 -5.27 -2.29 14.93
C MET A 104 -4.04 -1.42 14.69
N THR A 105 -3.52 -0.77 15.73
CA THR A 105 -2.31 0.06 15.64
C THR A 105 -1.09 -0.77 15.24
N ASP A 106 -0.89 -1.91 15.88
CA ASP A 106 0.25 -2.78 15.61
C ASP A 106 0.26 -3.29 14.15
N ILE A 107 -0.88 -3.74 13.65
CA ILE A 107 -0.97 -4.22 12.27
C ILE A 107 -0.85 -3.09 11.25
N PHE A 108 -1.42 -1.92 11.53
CA PHE A 108 -1.27 -0.73 10.69
C PHE A 108 0.20 -0.35 10.54
N LEU A 109 0.94 -0.27 11.64
CA LEU A 109 2.37 0.05 11.62
C LEU A 109 3.19 -1.02 10.89
N ARG A 110 2.85 -2.29 11.08
CA ARG A 110 3.50 -3.40 10.38
C ARG A 110 3.26 -3.33 8.88
N CYS A 111 2.03 -3.15 8.45
CA CYS A 111 1.70 -3.04 7.03
C CYS A 111 2.27 -1.76 6.39
N THR A 112 2.38 -0.66 7.14
CA THR A 112 3.09 0.54 6.68
C THR A 112 4.58 0.24 6.41
N LYS A 113 5.23 -0.54 7.27
CA LYS A 113 6.61 -1.00 7.03
C LYS A 113 6.69 -1.94 5.83
N MET A 114 5.67 -2.78 5.62
CA MET A 114 5.61 -3.66 4.45
C MET A 114 5.47 -2.87 3.14
N GLU A 115 4.73 -1.76 3.14
CA GLU A 115 4.67 -0.86 1.97
C GLU A 115 6.06 -0.30 1.63
N TRP A 116 6.82 0.12 2.62
CA TRP A 116 8.19 0.59 2.41
C TRP A 116 9.08 -0.53 1.85
N LEU A 117 9.04 -1.71 2.45
CA LEU A 117 9.80 -2.87 1.98
C LEU A 117 9.42 -3.28 0.56
N PHE A 118 8.15 -3.16 0.19
CA PHE A 118 7.69 -3.41 -1.17
C PHE A 118 8.38 -2.46 -2.17
N TRP A 119 8.41 -1.17 -1.91
CA TRP A 119 9.08 -0.19 -2.76
C TRP A 119 10.60 -0.43 -2.82
N ASP A 120 11.22 -0.73 -1.69
CA ASP A 120 12.64 -1.05 -1.59
C ASP A 120 12.98 -2.30 -2.42
N SER A 121 12.18 -3.35 -2.29
CA SER A 121 12.36 -4.59 -3.05
C SER A 121 12.24 -4.38 -4.55
N ALA A 122 11.32 -3.53 -4.99
CA ALA A 122 11.14 -3.18 -6.40
C ALA A 122 12.32 -2.35 -6.92
N TRP A 123 12.80 -1.40 -6.13
CA TRP A 123 13.93 -0.56 -6.49
C TRP A 123 15.21 -1.38 -6.68
N TYR A 124 15.48 -2.33 -5.79
CA TYR A 124 16.66 -3.20 -5.87
C TYR A 124 16.44 -4.48 -6.68
N LEU A 125 15.31 -4.64 -7.34
CA LEU A 125 14.96 -5.83 -8.12
C LEU A 125 15.19 -7.13 -7.31
N GLU A 126 14.64 -7.15 -6.10
CA GLU A 126 14.79 -8.28 -5.19
C GLU A 126 14.46 -9.62 -5.84
N SER A 127 15.28 -10.60 -5.60
CA SER A 127 15.08 -11.99 -6.01
C SER A 127 15.44 -12.97 -4.88
N TRP A 128 15.02 -14.20 -5.04
CA TRP A 128 15.41 -15.27 -4.12
C TRP A 128 16.92 -15.50 -4.16
N LYS A 129 17.51 -15.72 -3.00
CA LYS A 129 18.97 -15.95 -2.84
C LYS A 129 19.36 -17.42 -2.87
N ILE A 130 18.60 -18.23 -3.57
CA ILE A 130 18.81 -19.67 -3.69
C ILE A 130 18.90 -20.10 -5.15
#